data_497708e9926ccf16af718a46a87a2e0c
#
_entry.id   497708e9926ccf16af718a46a87a2e0c
#
_cell.length_a   1.000
_cell.length_b   1.000
_cell.length_c   1.000
_cell.angle_alpha   90.00
_cell.angle_beta   90.00
_cell.angle_gamma   90.00
#
_symmetry.space_group_name_H-M   'P 1'
#
loop_
_entity.id
_entity.type
_entity.pdbx_description
1 polymer ?
#
loop_
_entity_poly.entity_id
_entity_poly.type
_entity_poly.pdbx_seq_one_letter_code
_entity_poly.pdbx_strand_id
1 'polypeptide(L)'
;MHSIYKGTISHSRKKDALHSFTYSTSMLFLDLDNIKSAFNQNFFWGYEHFNLASFYRKDFFGDSKKSLKSEIKKLVAKELNVRIEGKIFLLTTLRYFGYCFNPVSFYYCYDKKKQLVAIVSHITNTPWEERHAYIHDCRKLSGGTKIFEFKKDFHVSPFLPMNLKYKWKFTEPRDFLFISMECSKNKEKYFNATLKMTNKAWSAYALNKLLFLSFPMSIKAIVSIYWNALILYLKKVRFYPHP
;
A
#
# COMPACT_ATOMS: atom_id res chain seq x y z
N MET A 1 14.00 -11.24 -6.87
CA MET A 1 14.55 -11.21 -5.51
C MET A 1 13.49 -10.57 -4.63
N HIS A 2 13.15 -11.19 -3.48
CA HIS A 2 12.19 -10.66 -2.52
C HIS A 2 12.89 -9.95 -1.38
N SER A 3 12.19 -9.05 -0.68
CA SER A 3 12.69 -8.45 0.55
C SER A 3 11.57 -8.10 1.53
N ILE A 4 11.93 -7.79 2.76
CA ILE A 4 11.02 -7.37 3.82
C ILE A 4 11.31 -5.91 4.12
N TYR A 5 10.28 -5.08 4.15
CA TYR A 5 10.39 -3.70 4.60
C TYR A 5 9.78 -3.56 5.98
N LYS A 6 10.55 -3.02 6.95
CA LYS A 6 10.09 -2.73 8.32
C LYS A 6 10.24 -1.27 8.63
N GLY A 7 9.26 -0.72 9.31
CA GLY A 7 9.30 0.70 9.65
C GLY A 7 8.03 1.19 10.34
N THR A 8 7.65 2.41 10.05
CA THR A 8 6.51 3.08 10.67
C THR A 8 5.60 3.70 9.62
N ILE A 9 4.31 3.71 9.94
CA ILE A 9 3.33 4.54 9.26
C ILE A 9 2.82 5.59 10.24
N SER A 10 2.81 6.85 9.81
CA SER A 10 2.33 7.99 10.58
C SER A 10 1.15 8.61 9.85
N HIS A 11 0.11 8.95 10.60
CA HIS A 11 -1.03 9.72 10.13
C HIS A 11 -1.09 11.03 10.88
N SER A 12 -1.35 12.13 10.18
CA SER A 12 -1.49 13.45 10.79
C SER A 12 -2.63 14.21 10.13
N ARG A 13 -3.64 14.54 10.91
CA ARG A 13 -4.74 15.41 10.56
C ARG A 13 -4.43 16.82 11.05
N LYS A 14 -4.65 17.83 10.20
CA LYS A 14 -4.38 19.25 10.51
C LYS A 14 -5.61 20.14 10.41
N LYS A 15 -6.68 19.65 9.75
CA LYS A 15 -7.94 20.38 9.58
C LYS A 15 -9.03 19.76 10.44
N ASP A 16 -9.94 20.59 10.96
CA ASP A 16 -11.09 20.31 11.84
C ASP A 16 -10.70 19.85 13.24
N ALA A 17 -9.66 19.04 13.38
CA ALA A 17 -9.05 18.67 14.66
C ALA A 17 -7.59 18.26 14.45
N LEU A 18 -6.70 18.74 15.33
CA LEU A 18 -5.32 18.26 15.37
C LEU A 18 -5.34 16.84 15.96
N HIS A 19 -4.89 15.87 15.15
CA HIS A 19 -4.79 14.50 15.58
C HIS A 19 -3.71 13.77 14.80
N SER A 20 -2.78 13.14 15.50
CA SER A 20 -1.71 12.37 14.87
C SER A 20 -1.41 11.11 15.65
N PHE A 21 -1.02 10.07 14.95
CA PHE A 21 -0.57 8.80 15.51
C PHE A 21 0.42 8.11 14.59
N THR A 22 1.25 7.28 15.19
CA THR A 22 2.28 6.49 14.49
C THR A 22 2.29 5.09 15.04
N TYR A 23 2.40 4.10 14.16
CA TYR A 23 2.59 2.70 14.56
C TYR A 23 3.61 1.99 13.67
N SER A 24 4.21 0.95 14.23
CA SER A 24 5.14 0.09 13.50
C SER A 24 4.38 -0.76 12.49
N THR A 25 4.98 -0.96 11.32
CA THR A 25 4.42 -1.79 10.27
C THR A 25 5.51 -2.53 9.51
N SER A 26 5.12 -3.58 8.81
CA SER A 26 6.01 -4.33 7.93
C SER A 26 5.26 -4.69 6.65
N MET A 27 5.96 -4.62 5.53
CA MET A 27 5.43 -4.99 4.21
C MET A 27 6.41 -5.91 3.50
N LEU A 28 5.90 -6.78 2.66
CA LEU A 28 6.69 -7.64 1.79
C LEU A 28 6.87 -6.99 0.43
N PHE A 29 8.08 -7.03 -0.10
CA PHE A 29 8.40 -6.60 -1.46
C PHE A 29 8.65 -7.85 -2.31
N LEU A 30 7.68 -8.18 -3.16
CA LEU A 30 7.57 -9.45 -3.86
C LEU A 30 7.77 -9.28 -5.35
N ASP A 31 8.68 -10.02 -5.94
CA ASP A 31 8.84 -10.15 -7.40
C ASP A 31 7.69 -11.01 -7.94
N LEU A 32 6.80 -10.43 -8.76
CA LEU A 32 5.63 -11.13 -9.28
C LEU A 32 5.97 -12.27 -10.25
N ASP A 33 7.19 -12.32 -10.80
CA ASP A 33 7.62 -13.44 -11.63
C ASP A 33 7.93 -14.70 -10.80
N ASN A 34 8.29 -14.51 -9.53
CA ASN A 34 8.72 -15.58 -8.63
C ASN A 34 7.88 -15.65 -7.35
N ILE A 35 6.66 -15.11 -7.37
CA ILE A 35 5.86 -14.97 -6.15
C ILE A 35 5.51 -16.32 -5.52
N LYS A 36 5.22 -17.34 -6.34
CA LYS A 36 4.90 -18.68 -5.85
C LYS A 36 6.06 -19.29 -5.08
N SER A 37 7.28 -19.16 -5.59
CA SER A 37 8.48 -19.71 -4.95
C SER A 37 8.91 -18.97 -3.68
N ALA A 38 8.43 -17.74 -3.48
CA ALA A 38 8.72 -16.95 -2.28
C ALA A 38 8.31 -17.67 -0.98
N PHE A 39 7.29 -18.53 -1.04
CA PHE A 39 6.68 -19.18 0.14
C PHE A 39 6.94 -20.68 0.23
N ASN A 40 7.47 -21.32 -0.82
CA ASN A 40 7.64 -22.79 -0.89
C ASN A 40 8.57 -23.38 0.18
N GLN A 41 9.46 -22.58 0.75
CA GLN A 41 10.49 -23.06 1.71
C GLN A 41 10.12 -22.70 3.16
N ASN A 42 8.91 -22.21 3.42
CA ASN A 42 8.54 -21.77 4.76
C ASN A 42 7.23 -22.41 5.21
N PHE A 43 7.31 -23.26 6.22
CA PHE A 43 6.16 -24.04 6.72
C PHE A 43 4.97 -23.18 7.14
N PHE A 44 5.18 -21.96 7.65
CA PHE A 44 4.11 -21.09 8.14
C PHE A 44 3.54 -20.14 7.09
N TRP A 45 4.02 -20.20 5.84
CA TRP A 45 3.65 -19.29 4.75
C TRP A 45 3.06 -20.08 3.58
N GLY A 46 1.91 -19.64 3.09
CA GLY A 46 1.18 -20.30 2.03
C GLY A 46 0.98 -19.44 0.79
N TYR A 47 0.85 -20.11 -0.35
CA TYR A 47 0.45 -19.51 -1.61
C TYR A 47 -0.84 -20.20 -2.10
N GLU A 48 -1.96 -19.46 -2.20
CA GLU A 48 -3.29 -19.93 -2.60
C GLU A 48 -3.90 -21.01 -1.69
N HIS A 49 -3.40 -21.13 -0.48
CA HIS A 49 -3.98 -22.00 0.55
C HIS A 49 -3.87 -21.37 1.93
N PHE A 50 -4.69 -21.85 2.87
CA PHE A 50 -4.65 -21.37 4.25
C PHE A 50 -3.33 -21.73 4.93
N ASN A 51 -2.75 -20.73 5.59
CA ASN A 51 -1.60 -20.88 6.50
C ASN A 51 -1.59 -19.70 7.48
N LEU A 52 -0.65 -19.67 8.44
CA LEU A 52 -0.52 -18.56 9.39
C LEU A 52 -0.25 -17.22 8.68
N ALA A 53 0.50 -17.22 7.59
CA ALA A 53 0.55 -16.14 6.63
C ALA A 53 0.29 -16.68 5.22
N SER A 54 -0.54 -16.01 4.44
CA SER A 54 -0.94 -16.52 3.12
C SER A 54 -1.07 -15.41 2.08
N PHE A 55 -0.58 -15.70 0.89
CA PHE A 55 -0.88 -14.93 -0.30
C PHE A 55 -2.08 -15.56 -1.00
N TYR A 56 -3.13 -14.76 -1.22
CA TYR A 56 -4.24 -15.13 -2.07
C TYR A 56 -4.40 -14.12 -3.21
N ARG A 57 -4.45 -14.60 -4.45
CA ARG A 57 -4.62 -13.76 -5.65
C ARG A 57 -5.83 -12.83 -5.57
N LYS A 58 -6.91 -13.30 -4.99
CA LYS A 58 -8.18 -12.56 -4.83
C LYS A 58 -8.07 -11.29 -3.95
N ASP A 59 -7.02 -11.17 -3.14
CA ASP A 59 -6.81 -10.01 -2.27
C ASP A 59 -6.24 -8.80 -3.01
N PHE A 60 -5.83 -8.99 -4.27
CA PHE A 60 -5.10 -8.01 -5.07
C PHE A 60 -5.89 -7.55 -6.30
N PHE A 61 -5.32 -6.58 -7.01
CA PHE A 61 -5.94 -5.93 -8.16
C PHE A 61 -6.35 -6.91 -9.29
N GLY A 62 -7.49 -6.61 -9.91
CA GLY A 62 -7.97 -7.24 -11.14
C GLY A 62 -8.64 -8.60 -10.94
N ASP A 63 -8.88 -9.29 -12.04
CA ASP A 63 -9.54 -10.59 -12.07
C ASP A 63 -8.66 -11.66 -11.40
N SER A 64 -9.20 -12.31 -10.35
CA SER A 64 -8.45 -13.33 -9.59
C SER A 64 -8.14 -14.61 -10.39
N LYS A 65 -8.83 -14.84 -11.50
CA LYS A 65 -8.56 -15.96 -12.42
C LYS A 65 -7.38 -15.70 -13.34
N LYS A 66 -6.89 -14.45 -13.40
CA LYS A 66 -5.75 -14.03 -14.23
C LYS A 66 -4.53 -13.73 -13.39
N SER A 67 -3.34 -13.84 -13.98
CA SER A 67 -2.13 -13.53 -13.25
C SER A 67 -2.10 -12.06 -12.83
N LEU A 68 -1.68 -11.78 -11.60
CA LEU A 68 -1.59 -10.40 -11.07
C LEU A 68 -0.70 -9.52 -11.95
N LYS A 69 0.42 -10.07 -12.42
CA LYS A 69 1.33 -9.37 -13.33
C LYS A 69 0.63 -8.96 -14.63
N SER A 70 -0.20 -9.83 -15.22
CA SER A 70 -0.91 -9.51 -16.46
C SER A 70 -1.95 -8.42 -16.26
N GLU A 71 -2.68 -8.44 -15.14
CA GLU A 71 -3.69 -7.44 -14.83
C GLU A 71 -3.07 -6.05 -14.59
N ILE A 72 -1.94 -5.98 -13.88
CA ILE A 72 -1.20 -4.72 -13.71
C ILE A 72 -0.63 -4.21 -15.04
N LYS A 73 -0.08 -5.11 -15.89
CA LYS A 73 0.38 -4.71 -17.24
C LYS A 73 -0.74 -4.13 -18.09
N LYS A 74 -1.93 -4.74 -18.07
CA LYS A 74 -3.11 -4.24 -18.78
C LYS A 74 -3.55 -2.88 -18.26
N LEU A 75 -3.60 -2.70 -16.95
CA LEU A 75 -3.96 -1.43 -16.33
C LEU A 75 -3.00 -0.32 -16.77
N VAL A 76 -1.70 -0.54 -16.65
CA VAL A 76 -0.69 0.46 -17.03
C VAL A 76 -0.74 0.75 -18.53
N ALA A 77 -0.92 -0.27 -19.37
CA ALA A 77 -1.05 -0.08 -20.82
C ALA A 77 -2.29 0.74 -21.19
N LYS A 78 -3.42 0.50 -20.51
CA LYS A 78 -4.67 1.24 -20.72
C LYS A 78 -4.53 2.72 -20.34
N GLU A 79 -3.96 3.00 -19.17
CA GLU A 79 -3.94 4.35 -18.59
C GLU A 79 -2.78 5.23 -19.11
N LEU A 80 -1.62 4.63 -19.40
CA LEU A 80 -0.41 5.36 -19.82
C LEU A 80 -0.02 5.13 -21.28
N ASN A 81 -0.74 4.28 -22.00
CA ASN A 81 -0.40 3.83 -23.35
C ASN A 81 1.05 3.32 -23.47
N VAL A 82 1.49 2.53 -22.47
CA VAL A 82 2.85 1.97 -22.41
C VAL A 82 2.84 0.50 -22.02
N ARG A 83 3.68 -0.31 -22.64
CA ARG A 83 3.85 -1.74 -22.31
C ARG A 83 4.96 -1.90 -21.27
N ILE A 84 4.64 -2.58 -20.19
CA ILE A 84 5.62 -2.98 -19.18
C ILE A 84 6.29 -4.28 -19.61
N GLU A 85 7.56 -4.21 -19.97
CA GLU A 85 8.31 -5.37 -20.47
C GLU A 85 9.22 -5.99 -19.40
N GLY A 86 9.57 -5.24 -18.37
CA GLY A 86 10.43 -5.70 -17.28
C GLY A 86 9.68 -6.34 -16.13
N LYS A 87 10.30 -6.27 -14.96
CA LYS A 87 9.76 -6.82 -13.72
C LYS A 87 8.69 -5.93 -13.11
N ILE A 88 7.77 -6.57 -12.39
CA ILE A 88 6.82 -5.88 -11.51
C ILE A 88 7.04 -6.41 -10.10
N PHE A 89 7.25 -5.50 -9.16
CA PHE A 89 7.34 -5.81 -7.74
C PHE A 89 6.12 -5.29 -7.01
N LEU A 90 5.64 -6.08 -6.07
CA LEU A 90 4.50 -5.77 -5.21
C LEU A 90 4.98 -5.49 -3.78
N LEU A 91 4.75 -4.28 -3.28
CA LEU A 91 4.91 -3.92 -1.87
C LEU A 91 3.55 -4.00 -1.18
N THR A 92 3.39 -4.90 -0.21
CA THR A 92 2.09 -5.22 0.37
C THR A 92 2.17 -5.88 1.74
N THR A 93 1.04 -5.95 2.43
CA THR A 93 0.79 -6.90 3.52
C THR A 93 0.01 -8.11 3.00
N LEU A 94 0.11 -9.25 3.70
CA LEU A 94 -0.62 -10.47 3.35
C LEU A 94 -1.75 -10.75 4.33
N ARG A 95 -2.45 -11.86 4.12
CA ARG A 95 -3.32 -12.43 5.15
C ARG A 95 -2.47 -12.99 6.28
N TYR A 96 -2.84 -12.65 7.50
CA TYR A 96 -2.28 -13.26 8.70
C TYR A 96 -3.42 -13.93 9.47
N PHE A 97 -3.24 -15.20 9.81
CA PHE A 97 -4.24 -16.00 10.53
C PHE A 97 -5.63 -15.99 9.85
N GLY A 98 -5.65 -16.04 8.51
CA GLY A 98 -6.87 -16.01 7.69
C GLY A 98 -7.46 -14.62 7.46
N TYR A 99 -7.05 -13.59 8.19
CA TYR A 99 -7.56 -12.23 8.05
C TYR A 99 -6.71 -11.39 7.12
N CYS A 100 -7.34 -10.72 6.14
CA CYS A 100 -6.68 -9.80 5.22
C CYS A 100 -6.91 -8.35 5.66
N PHE A 101 -5.86 -7.69 6.16
CA PHE A 101 -5.87 -6.27 6.39
C PHE A 101 -4.80 -5.61 5.52
N ASN A 102 -5.20 -5.17 4.35
CA ASN A 102 -4.31 -4.60 3.35
C ASN A 102 -4.92 -3.32 2.74
N PRO A 103 -4.85 -2.18 3.45
CA PRO A 103 -5.47 -0.94 2.98
C PRO A 103 -4.79 -0.35 1.74
N VAL A 104 -3.54 -0.71 1.47
CA VAL A 104 -2.83 -0.25 0.27
C VAL A 104 -1.74 -1.22 -0.16
N SER A 105 -1.68 -1.47 -1.46
CA SER A 105 -0.58 -2.16 -2.14
C SER A 105 0.04 -1.26 -3.20
N PHE A 106 1.36 -1.34 -3.37
CA PHE A 106 2.06 -0.59 -4.40
C PHE A 106 2.74 -1.54 -5.37
N TYR A 107 2.51 -1.32 -6.68
CA TYR A 107 3.18 -2.08 -7.73
C TYR A 107 4.21 -1.19 -8.40
N TYR A 108 5.47 -1.58 -8.34
CA TYR A 108 6.60 -0.91 -8.99
C TYR A 108 6.88 -1.61 -10.32
N CYS A 109 6.59 -0.93 -11.42
CA CYS A 109 6.65 -1.48 -12.78
C CYS A 109 7.91 -0.97 -13.49
N TYR A 110 8.78 -1.89 -13.89
CA TYR A 110 10.06 -1.57 -14.54
C TYR A 110 10.08 -1.98 -16.02
N ASP A 111 10.92 -1.34 -16.80
CA ASP A 111 11.26 -1.75 -18.17
C ASP A 111 12.38 -2.81 -18.19
N LYS A 112 12.78 -3.24 -19.40
CA LYS A 112 13.91 -4.18 -19.60
C LYS A 112 15.26 -3.63 -19.10
N LYS A 113 15.42 -2.31 -19.09
CA LYS A 113 16.64 -1.61 -18.62
C LYS A 113 16.62 -1.37 -17.10
N LYS A 114 15.62 -1.94 -16.39
CA LYS A 114 15.41 -1.75 -14.94
C LYS A 114 15.11 -0.29 -14.54
N GLN A 115 14.59 0.52 -15.45
CA GLN A 115 14.12 1.86 -15.14
C GLN A 115 12.67 1.79 -14.68
N LEU A 116 12.32 2.56 -13.65
CA LEU A 116 10.97 2.62 -13.13
C LEU A 116 10.06 3.39 -14.08
N VAL A 117 9.10 2.69 -14.67
CA VAL A 117 8.13 3.21 -15.65
C VAL A 117 6.89 3.76 -14.98
N ALA A 118 6.34 3.00 -14.02
CA ALA A 118 5.11 3.39 -13.34
C ALA A 118 5.06 2.83 -11.91
N ILE A 119 4.32 3.53 -11.05
CA ILE A 119 3.90 3.03 -9.74
C ILE A 119 2.37 2.96 -9.76
N VAL A 120 1.79 1.83 -9.38
CA VAL A 120 0.34 1.67 -9.18
C VAL A 120 0.07 1.60 -7.69
N SER A 121 -0.75 2.52 -7.18
CA SER A 121 -1.23 2.54 -5.80
C SER A 121 -2.64 1.96 -5.76
N HIS A 122 -2.76 0.71 -5.32
CA HIS A 122 -4.04 0.00 -5.19
C HIS A 122 -4.54 0.13 -3.75
N ILE A 123 -5.62 0.86 -3.56
CA ILE A 123 -6.19 1.21 -2.25
C ILE A 123 -7.47 0.43 -2.05
N THR A 124 -7.66 -0.06 -0.82
CA THR A 124 -8.92 -0.65 -0.34
C THR A 124 -9.42 0.19 0.82
N ASN A 125 -10.64 0.70 0.74
CA ASN A 125 -11.23 1.47 1.84
C ASN A 125 -11.86 0.55 2.89
N THR A 126 -12.00 1.05 4.11
CA THR A 126 -12.63 0.36 5.24
C THR A 126 -13.77 1.23 5.75
N PRO A 127 -14.97 0.69 6.00
CA PRO A 127 -15.35 -0.72 6.00
C PRO A 127 -15.94 -1.25 4.67
N TRP A 128 -16.04 -0.46 3.61
CA TRP A 128 -16.79 -0.81 2.39
C TRP A 128 -16.06 -1.82 1.49
N GLU A 129 -14.76 -2.06 1.70
CA GLU A 129 -13.91 -2.96 0.90
C GLU A 129 -13.87 -2.63 -0.60
N GLU A 130 -14.25 -1.39 -0.95
CA GLU A 130 -14.11 -0.91 -2.31
C GLU A 130 -12.64 -0.70 -2.67
N ARG A 131 -12.33 -0.88 -3.94
CA ARG A 131 -10.96 -0.86 -4.44
C ARG A 131 -10.79 0.18 -5.55
N HIS A 132 -9.70 0.92 -5.48
CA HIS A 132 -9.33 1.90 -6.50
C HIS A 132 -7.83 1.87 -6.75
N ALA A 133 -7.42 2.12 -8.00
CA ALA A 133 -6.02 2.15 -8.38
C ALA A 133 -5.65 3.50 -9.00
N TYR A 134 -4.68 4.18 -8.40
CA TYR A 134 -4.03 5.35 -8.99
C TYR A 134 -2.75 4.94 -9.71
N ILE A 135 -2.55 5.45 -10.91
CA ILE A 135 -1.37 5.15 -11.72
C ILE A 135 -0.49 6.39 -11.82
N HIS A 136 0.79 6.24 -11.44
CA HIS A 136 1.76 7.31 -11.42
C HIS A 136 2.80 7.07 -12.52
N ASP A 137 2.84 7.95 -13.54
CA ASP A 137 3.81 7.86 -14.64
C ASP A 137 5.19 8.34 -14.17
N CYS A 138 6.17 7.44 -14.13
CA CYS A 138 7.53 7.71 -13.66
C CYS A 138 8.53 8.02 -14.79
N ARG A 139 8.16 7.89 -16.06
CA ARG A 139 9.07 7.95 -17.22
C ARG A 139 9.82 9.27 -17.35
N LYS A 140 9.19 10.37 -16.96
CA LYS A 140 9.77 11.72 -17.06
C LYS A 140 10.48 12.18 -15.80
N LEU A 141 10.57 11.33 -14.78
CA LEU A 141 11.10 11.68 -13.46
C LEU A 141 12.40 10.91 -13.22
N SER A 142 13.54 11.57 -13.36
CA SER A 142 14.86 11.00 -13.08
C SER A 142 15.25 11.23 -11.62
N GLY A 143 15.84 10.19 -11.00
CA GLY A 143 16.44 10.25 -9.65
C GLY A 143 15.49 10.60 -8.51
N GLY A 144 15.97 10.55 -7.29
CA GLY A 144 15.39 11.12 -6.08
C GLY A 144 13.94 10.71 -5.76
N THR A 145 13.22 11.64 -5.13
CA THR A 145 11.81 11.50 -4.76
C THR A 145 10.91 11.88 -5.93
N LYS A 146 10.06 10.96 -6.35
CA LYS A 146 9.05 11.19 -7.40
C LYS A 146 7.80 11.81 -6.77
N ILE A 147 7.31 12.92 -7.34
CA ILE A 147 6.18 13.70 -6.81
C ILE A 147 5.06 13.72 -7.84
N PHE A 148 3.83 13.42 -7.40
CA PHE A 148 2.63 13.41 -8.24
C PHE A 148 1.54 14.22 -7.55
N GLU A 149 0.88 15.08 -8.31
CA GLU A 149 -0.26 15.87 -7.84
C GLU A 149 -1.46 15.61 -8.74
N PHE A 150 -2.58 15.25 -8.13
CA PHE A 150 -3.81 14.92 -8.85
C PHE A 150 -5.03 15.09 -7.95
N LYS A 151 -6.22 15.06 -8.54
CA LYS A 151 -7.49 15.17 -7.82
C LYS A 151 -7.80 13.87 -7.07
N LYS A 152 -8.38 13.98 -5.88
CA LYS A 152 -8.86 12.83 -5.11
C LYS A 152 -10.19 12.34 -5.71
N ASP A 153 -10.18 11.12 -6.25
CA ASP A 153 -11.35 10.52 -6.92
C ASP A 153 -11.91 9.29 -6.19
N PHE A 154 -11.35 8.94 -5.02
CA PHE A 154 -11.77 7.77 -4.25
C PHE A 154 -12.10 8.13 -2.80
N HIS A 155 -13.23 7.63 -2.29
CA HIS A 155 -13.66 7.83 -0.90
C HIS A 155 -12.95 6.84 0.03
N VAL A 156 -11.95 7.32 0.75
CA VAL A 156 -11.10 6.46 1.62
C VAL A 156 -11.46 6.55 3.11
N SER A 157 -12.21 7.57 3.51
CA SER A 157 -12.54 7.79 4.92
C SER A 157 -13.74 8.73 5.05
N PRO A 158 -14.67 8.44 5.97
CA PRO A 158 -15.83 9.32 6.22
C PRO A 158 -15.44 10.67 6.86
N PHE A 159 -14.19 10.85 7.25
CA PHE A 159 -13.70 12.11 7.82
C PHE A 159 -12.89 12.96 6.81
N LEU A 160 -12.83 12.57 5.52
CA LEU A 160 -12.14 13.32 4.48
C LEU A 160 -13.06 13.62 3.30
N PRO A 161 -13.27 14.91 2.94
CA PRO A 161 -14.11 15.27 1.79
C PRO A 161 -13.52 14.76 0.47
N MET A 162 -14.35 14.68 -0.57
CA MET A 162 -13.92 14.26 -1.91
C MET A 162 -13.16 15.36 -2.64
N ASN A 163 -13.51 16.62 -2.47
CA ASN A 163 -12.96 17.76 -3.21
C ASN A 163 -11.58 18.20 -2.72
N LEU A 164 -10.66 17.25 -2.58
CA LEU A 164 -9.28 17.45 -2.19
C LEU A 164 -8.32 17.16 -3.36
N LYS A 165 -7.12 17.71 -3.28
CA LYS A 165 -5.99 17.33 -4.12
C LYS A 165 -5.06 16.42 -3.33
N TYR A 166 -4.60 15.37 -3.98
CA TYR A 166 -3.52 14.54 -3.50
C TYR A 166 -2.17 15.08 -3.97
N LYS A 167 -1.20 15.02 -3.07
CA LYS A 167 0.23 15.12 -3.38
C LYS A 167 0.91 13.87 -2.85
N TRP A 168 1.29 12.98 -3.75
CA TRP A 168 2.00 11.76 -3.40
C TRP A 168 3.48 11.91 -3.68
N LYS A 169 4.30 11.34 -2.78
CA LYS A 169 5.75 11.29 -2.91
C LYS A 169 6.23 9.86 -2.73
N PHE A 170 7.11 9.42 -3.62
CA PHE A 170 7.68 8.08 -3.58
C PHE A 170 9.19 8.14 -3.76
N THR A 171 9.91 7.31 -3.01
CA THR A 171 11.26 6.90 -3.38
C THR A 171 11.21 5.52 -4.04
N GLU A 172 12.24 5.17 -4.81
CA GLU A 172 12.39 3.81 -5.29
C GLU A 172 12.74 2.88 -4.12
N PRO A 173 12.20 1.62 -4.12
CA PRO A 173 12.52 0.64 -3.09
C PRO A 173 14.00 0.23 -3.16
N ARG A 174 14.79 0.72 -2.21
CA ARG A 174 16.21 0.40 -2.00
C ARG A 174 16.39 0.07 -0.52
N ASP A 175 17.52 0.41 0.09
CA ASP A 175 17.75 0.23 1.53
C ASP A 175 16.75 0.98 2.38
N PHE A 176 16.31 2.13 1.89
CA PHE A 176 15.28 2.96 2.50
C PHE A 176 14.11 3.19 1.53
N LEU A 177 12.90 3.10 2.05
CA LEU A 177 11.67 3.39 1.33
C LEU A 177 10.88 4.50 2.05
N PHE A 178 10.50 5.51 1.28
CA PHE A 178 9.64 6.59 1.74
C PHE A 178 8.45 6.75 0.80
N ILE A 179 7.24 6.74 1.37
CA ILE A 179 6.01 7.07 0.66
C ILE A 179 5.23 8.06 1.52
N SER A 180 4.77 9.15 0.93
CA SER A 180 3.92 10.12 1.62
C SER A 180 2.74 10.51 0.74
N MET A 181 1.56 10.57 1.35
CA MET A 181 0.30 11.02 0.75
C MET A 181 -0.21 12.22 1.52
N GLU A 182 -0.28 13.38 0.91
CA GLU A 182 -0.86 14.60 1.47
C GLU A 182 -2.19 14.89 0.78
N CYS A 183 -3.20 15.23 1.57
CA CYS A 183 -4.48 15.74 1.10
C CYS A 183 -4.57 17.24 1.40
N SER A 184 -4.87 18.07 0.40
CA SER A 184 -4.97 19.52 0.55
C SER A 184 -6.11 20.12 -0.28
N LYS A 185 -6.57 21.32 0.13
CA LYS A 185 -7.52 22.16 -0.61
C LYS A 185 -7.12 23.61 -0.40
N ASN A 186 -7.04 24.39 -1.48
CA ASN A 186 -6.68 25.82 -1.42
C ASN A 186 -5.39 26.08 -0.65
N LYS A 187 -4.35 25.23 -0.85
CA LYS A 187 -3.06 25.26 -0.13
C LYS A 187 -3.15 24.89 1.36
N GLU A 188 -4.34 24.65 1.90
CA GLU A 188 -4.52 24.19 3.27
C GLU A 188 -4.39 22.67 3.34
N LYS A 189 -3.56 22.16 4.26
CA LYS A 189 -3.33 20.73 4.46
C LYS A 189 -4.41 20.16 5.38
N TYR A 190 -5.10 19.13 4.92
CA TYR A 190 -6.14 18.42 5.67
C TYR A 190 -5.58 17.20 6.40
N PHE A 191 -4.82 16.41 5.66
CA PHE A 191 -4.33 15.12 6.16
C PHE A 191 -3.03 14.74 5.47
N ASN A 192 -2.18 14.02 6.19
CA ASN A 192 -0.98 13.41 5.65
C ASN A 192 -0.79 12.01 6.23
N ALA A 193 -0.48 11.05 5.36
CA ALA A 193 -0.01 9.72 5.72
C ALA A 193 1.43 9.55 5.23
N THR A 194 2.32 9.03 6.08
CA THR A 194 3.73 8.84 5.74
C THR A 194 4.20 7.46 6.15
N LEU A 195 4.74 6.73 5.21
CA LEU A 195 5.36 5.42 5.38
C LEU A 195 6.89 5.58 5.26
N LYS A 196 7.61 5.19 6.30
CA LYS A 196 9.08 5.18 6.35
C LYS A 196 9.55 3.78 6.70
N MET A 197 10.30 3.16 5.82
CA MET A 197 10.70 1.76 5.99
C MET A 197 12.16 1.53 5.59
N THR A 198 12.76 0.53 6.20
CA THR A 198 14.10 0.02 5.85
C THR A 198 14.01 -1.40 5.31
N ASN A 199 14.83 -1.69 4.33
CA ASN A 199 14.96 -3.02 3.74
C ASN A 199 15.60 -3.99 4.75
N LYS A 200 15.09 -5.21 4.78
CA LYS A 200 15.63 -6.34 5.52
C LYS A 200 15.74 -7.54 4.60
N ALA A 201 16.81 -8.30 4.77
CA ALA A 201 17.06 -9.49 3.97
C ALA A 201 15.90 -10.49 4.08
N TRP A 202 15.58 -11.12 2.94
CA TRP A 202 14.61 -12.20 2.85
C TRP A 202 15.23 -13.48 3.38
N SER A 203 14.70 -14.02 4.48
CA SER A 203 15.09 -15.31 5.03
C SER A 203 13.93 -15.94 5.78
N ALA A 204 13.94 -17.27 5.95
CA ALA A 204 12.91 -17.98 6.71
C ALA A 204 12.83 -17.45 8.15
N TYR A 205 13.98 -17.18 8.79
CA TYR A 205 14.03 -16.58 10.12
C TYR A 205 13.35 -15.19 10.16
N ALA A 206 13.68 -14.32 9.21
CA ALA A 206 13.12 -12.96 9.17
C ALA A 206 11.61 -12.97 8.90
N LEU A 207 11.13 -13.88 8.05
CA LEU A 207 9.71 -14.10 7.78
C LEU A 207 8.98 -14.62 9.02
N ASN A 208 9.51 -15.63 9.70
CA ASN A 208 8.88 -16.18 10.90
C ASN A 208 8.87 -15.15 12.04
N LYS A 209 9.96 -14.41 12.24
CA LYS A 209 9.97 -13.28 13.18
C LYS A 209 8.93 -12.22 12.84
N LEU A 210 8.74 -11.93 11.55
CA LEU A 210 7.71 -11.01 11.09
C LEU A 210 6.31 -11.57 11.40
N LEU A 211 6.05 -12.83 11.15
CA LEU A 211 4.79 -13.50 11.43
C LEU A 211 4.36 -13.36 12.90
N PHE A 212 5.23 -13.71 13.83
CA PHE A 212 4.95 -13.59 15.26
C PHE A 212 4.73 -12.15 15.73
N LEU A 213 5.39 -11.18 15.09
CA LEU A 213 5.18 -9.76 15.38
C LEU A 213 3.93 -9.20 14.69
N SER A 214 3.51 -9.78 13.56
CA SER A 214 2.40 -9.25 12.74
C SER A 214 1.03 -9.56 13.32
N PHE A 215 0.86 -10.65 14.06
CA PHE A 215 -0.42 -11.00 14.69
C PHE A 215 -0.90 -9.91 15.66
N PRO A 216 -0.11 -9.48 16.66
CA PRO A 216 -0.49 -8.36 17.49
C PRO A 216 -0.62 -7.04 16.70
N MET A 217 0.17 -6.85 15.64
CA MET A 217 0.13 -5.62 14.84
C MET A 217 -1.14 -5.50 14.00
N SER A 218 -1.65 -6.58 13.42
CA SER A 218 -2.90 -6.57 12.65
C SER A 218 -4.10 -6.23 13.54
N ILE A 219 -4.20 -6.84 14.72
CA ILE A 219 -5.24 -6.53 15.70
C ILE A 219 -5.10 -5.08 16.18
N LYS A 220 -3.90 -4.65 16.55
CA LYS A 220 -3.63 -3.27 16.96
C LYS A 220 -4.00 -2.26 15.86
N ALA A 221 -3.73 -2.57 14.59
CA ALA A 221 -4.09 -1.69 13.48
C ALA A 221 -5.62 -1.53 13.36
N ILE A 222 -6.37 -2.64 13.44
CA ILE A 222 -7.84 -2.62 13.38
C ILE A 222 -8.39 -1.83 14.58
N VAL A 223 -8.00 -2.19 15.79
CA VAL A 223 -8.42 -1.50 17.02
C VAL A 223 -8.06 -0.02 16.94
N SER A 224 -6.86 0.30 16.43
CA SER A 224 -6.43 1.69 16.25
C SER A 224 -7.29 2.46 15.27
N ILE A 225 -7.75 1.85 14.16
CA ILE A 225 -8.63 2.51 13.19
C ILE A 225 -9.95 2.90 13.84
N TYR A 226 -10.63 1.96 14.50
CA TYR A 226 -11.90 2.23 15.17
C TYR A 226 -11.73 3.20 16.34
N TRP A 227 -10.65 3.06 17.12
CA TRP A 227 -10.31 3.98 18.21
C TRP A 227 -10.08 5.40 17.70
N ASN A 228 -9.29 5.58 16.64
CA ASN A 228 -9.06 6.89 16.05
C ASN A 228 -10.34 7.45 15.40
N ALA A 229 -11.19 6.61 14.82
CA ALA A 229 -12.50 7.03 14.31
C ALA A 229 -13.39 7.54 15.45
N LEU A 230 -13.43 6.84 16.59
CA LEU A 230 -14.15 7.26 17.78
C LEU A 230 -13.62 8.60 18.32
N ILE A 231 -12.29 8.76 18.43
CA ILE A 231 -11.68 10.03 18.84
C ILE A 231 -12.08 11.18 17.91
N LEU A 232 -12.07 10.97 16.61
CA LEU A 232 -12.47 12.01 15.64
C LEU A 232 -13.95 12.35 15.75
N TYR A 233 -14.80 11.34 15.99
CA TYR A 233 -16.22 11.52 16.26
C TYR A 233 -16.46 12.36 17.54
N LEU A 234 -15.80 12.02 18.63
CA LEU A 234 -15.87 12.76 19.91
C LEU A 234 -15.32 14.19 19.77
N LYS A 235 -14.34 14.41 18.91
CA LYS A 235 -13.81 15.75 18.56
C LYS A 235 -14.74 16.51 17.60
N LYS A 236 -15.94 15.98 17.29
CA LYS A 236 -16.92 16.59 16.39
C LYS A 236 -16.36 16.93 15.00
N VAL A 237 -15.41 16.13 14.51
CA VAL A 237 -14.92 16.24 13.13
C VAL A 237 -16.06 15.92 12.18
N ARG A 238 -16.23 16.75 11.14
CA ARG A 238 -17.31 16.61 10.17
C ARG A 238 -17.28 15.23 9.51
N PHE A 239 -18.44 14.57 9.55
CA PHE A 239 -18.67 13.29 8.88
C PHE A 239 -19.16 13.56 7.44
N TYR A 240 -18.57 12.86 6.48
CA TYR A 240 -18.96 12.87 5.09
C TYR A 240 -19.51 11.49 4.75
N PRO A 241 -20.82 11.38 4.42
CA PRO A 241 -21.39 10.10 4.04
C PRO A 241 -20.71 9.55 2.79
N HIS A 242 -20.82 8.25 2.61
CA HIS A 242 -20.36 7.59 1.39
C HIS A 242 -21.19 8.08 0.21
N PRO A 243 -20.58 8.48 -0.94
CA PRO A 243 -21.29 8.96 -2.12
C PRO A 243 -22.20 7.92 -2.74
#